data_54beb6a42305be966575f1413c65f5d5
#
_entry.id   54beb6a42305be966575f1413c65f5d5
#
_cell.length_a   1.000
_cell.length_b   1.000
_cell.length_c   1.000
_cell.angle_alpha   90.00
_cell.angle_beta   90.00
_cell.angle_gamma   90.00
#
_symmetry.space_group_name_H-M   'P 1'
#
loop_
_entity.id
_entity.type
_entity.pdbx_description
1 polymer ?
#
loop_
_entity_poly.entity_id
_entity_poly.type
_entity_poly.pdbx_seq_one_letter_code
_entity_poly.pdbx_strand_id
1 'polypeptide(L)'
;MTHSSARTTSRLSSYCDGLNRREMLSVGSLGGLGLAELLWMQESFAKAKGKPVRDINCIFLFALGGQPHQDMWDVKPDAPSEIRGDFNPISTKASGIQISDVLPGISTVTDKLAIMRSVTHVDSDHGRGYHVMMTGKRPGAGDFNGNQNNNHHPCLGSMVSRLGTPGELPPYISVPNFLNSGGPSFLGPSYGPFVIEADPAAPDFSVRDITLPTAISTNRNARRQAVLREINRFERQAETVGRSVRSLDTFYQKAAGLMTSKKAKEAFDIHRESDKTRAEYGMTSVGQCCLLSRRLVEAGCRFVAIENGHWDTHRKNTYSLKDLLCPSFDRAVPALLNDLEQRGMLDDTLVVISTEFGRTPQINQLAGRDHWPNVFSIAMAGGGVKGGQVIGASDRRAAGVADRPITPGDMTATVLDLMGIDPHQILHTPLGRPIPLVDDGRPITELT
;
A
#
# COMPACT_ATOMS: atom_id res chain seq x y z
N MET A 1 -20.11 72.51 -40.37
CA MET A 1 -20.35 72.26 -38.93
C MET A 1 -20.42 70.75 -38.75
N THR A 2 -19.34 70.18 -38.37
CA THR A 2 -19.17 68.73 -38.24
C THR A 2 -18.91 68.40 -36.78
N HIS A 3 -19.83 67.68 -36.13
CA HIS A 3 -19.66 67.14 -34.80
C HIS A 3 -18.97 65.79 -34.85
N SER A 4 -17.73 65.74 -34.32
CA SER A 4 -16.99 64.51 -34.05
C SER A 4 -17.40 63.95 -32.70
N SER A 5 -17.94 62.75 -32.63
CA SER A 5 -18.15 61.99 -31.38
C SER A 5 -16.93 61.16 -31.06
N ALA A 6 -16.27 61.49 -30.01
CA ALA A 6 -15.15 60.71 -29.45
C ALA A 6 -15.69 59.44 -28.76
N ARG A 7 -15.31 58.27 -29.22
CA ARG A 7 -15.49 57.00 -28.53
C ARG A 7 -14.42 56.85 -27.45
N THR A 8 -14.84 56.80 -26.18
CA THR A 8 -13.98 56.47 -25.03
C THR A 8 -13.75 54.97 -25.01
N THR A 9 -12.55 54.52 -25.37
CA THR A 9 -12.11 53.16 -25.18
C THR A 9 -11.64 52.99 -23.74
N SER A 10 -12.38 52.21 -22.93
CA SER A 10 -11.91 51.79 -21.61
C SER A 10 -10.69 50.89 -21.76
N ARG A 11 -9.55 51.35 -21.31
CA ARG A 11 -8.34 50.54 -21.17
C ARG A 11 -8.58 49.49 -20.08
N LEU A 12 -8.67 48.25 -20.47
CA LEU A 12 -8.54 47.10 -19.56
C LEU A 12 -7.10 47.11 -19.03
N SER A 13 -6.92 47.19 -17.71
CA SER A 13 -5.61 47.10 -17.07
C SER A 13 -5.04 45.70 -17.30
N SER A 14 -3.94 45.64 -18.07
CA SER A 14 -3.10 44.44 -18.18
C SER A 14 -2.06 44.45 -17.05
N TYR A 15 -1.75 43.26 -16.51
CA TYR A 15 -0.62 43.08 -15.62
C TYR A 15 0.71 43.17 -16.40
N CYS A 16 1.82 43.30 -15.69
CA CYS A 16 3.16 43.56 -16.27
C CYS A 16 3.64 42.40 -17.21
N ASP A 17 2.98 41.26 -17.23
CA ASP A 17 3.22 40.09 -18.06
C ASP A 17 2.35 40.02 -19.32
N GLY A 18 1.47 40.98 -19.52
CA GLY A 18 0.59 41.06 -20.68
C GLY A 18 -0.65 40.16 -20.66
N LEU A 19 -0.85 39.37 -19.60
CA LEU A 19 -1.99 38.46 -19.48
C LEU A 19 -3.18 39.16 -18.80
N ASN A 20 -4.39 38.90 -19.30
CA ASN A 20 -5.62 39.31 -18.63
C ASN A 20 -6.11 38.25 -17.63
N ARG A 21 -7.03 38.63 -16.69
CA ARG A 21 -7.57 37.70 -15.66
C ARG A 21 -8.13 36.40 -16.21
N ARG A 22 -8.70 36.42 -17.39
CA ARG A 22 -9.30 35.25 -18.03
C ARG A 22 -8.23 34.32 -18.61
N GLU A 23 -7.17 34.88 -19.16
CA GLU A 23 -5.99 34.15 -19.63
C GLU A 23 -5.19 33.57 -18.47
N MET A 24 -5.06 34.29 -17.35
CA MET A 24 -4.42 33.80 -16.15
C MET A 24 -5.18 32.61 -15.50
N LEU A 25 -6.50 32.62 -15.54
CA LEU A 25 -7.33 31.48 -15.11
C LEU A 25 -7.23 30.28 -16.07
N SER A 26 -7.09 30.52 -17.37
CA SER A 26 -6.89 29.45 -18.36
C SER A 26 -5.47 28.84 -18.31
N VAL A 27 -4.44 29.65 -18.07
CA VAL A 27 -3.05 29.18 -17.88
C VAL A 27 -2.89 28.45 -16.56
N GLY A 28 -3.57 28.88 -15.50
CA GLY A 28 -3.62 28.17 -14.21
C GLY A 28 -4.28 26.78 -14.31
N SER A 29 -5.20 26.58 -15.25
CA SER A 29 -5.82 25.29 -15.52
C SER A 29 -4.96 24.31 -16.32
N LEU A 30 -3.93 24.80 -17.02
CA LEU A 30 -3.00 23.97 -17.81
C LEU A 30 -1.76 23.49 -17.01
N GLY A 31 -1.50 24.05 -15.85
CA GLY A 31 -0.29 23.76 -15.06
C GLY A 31 -0.43 22.85 -13.86
N GLY A 32 -1.62 22.39 -13.50
CA GLY A 32 -1.84 21.47 -12.39
C GLY A 32 -3.26 20.92 -12.42
N LEU A 33 -3.38 19.62 -12.50
CA LEU A 33 -4.64 18.95 -12.27
C LEU A 33 -5.15 19.33 -10.87
N GLY A 34 -6.21 20.13 -10.81
CA GLY A 34 -6.90 20.47 -9.56
C GLY A 34 -7.63 19.26 -8.99
N LEU A 35 -8.01 19.30 -7.71
CA LEU A 35 -8.80 18.25 -7.08
C LEU A 35 -10.09 17.95 -7.87
N ALA A 36 -10.74 18.96 -8.42
CA ALA A 36 -11.95 18.82 -9.25
C ALA A 36 -11.68 18.03 -10.54
N GLU A 37 -10.54 18.25 -11.18
CA GLU A 37 -10.16 17.54 -12.42
C GLU A 37 -9.74 16.09 -12.11
N LEU A 38 -9.07 15.85 -10.98
CA LEU A 38 -8.76 14.50 -10.51
C LEU A 38 -10.03 13.71 -10.20
N LEU A 39 -10.99 14.31 -9.50
CA LEU A 39 -12.29 13.69 -9.22
C LEU A 39 -13.08 13.44 -10.50
N TRP A 40 -13.07 14.39 -11.46
CA TRP A 40 -13.71 14.21 -12.75
C TRP A 40 -13.05 13.12 -13.59
N MET A 41 -11.71 13.02 -13.57
CA MET A 41 -10.98 11.94 -14.25
C MET A 41 -11.27 10.58 -13.62
N GLN A 42 -11.30 10.45 -12.29
CA GLN A 42 -11.71 9.23 -11.60
C GLN A 42 -13.14 8.84 -11.92
N GLU A 43 -14.08 9.80 -11.89
CA GLU A 43 -15.48 9.57 -12.23
C GLU A 43 -15.64 9.19 -13.73
N SER A 44 -14.91 9.85 -14.61
CA SER A 44 -14.93 9.56 -16.05
C SER A 44 -14.34 8.18 -16.35
N PHE A 45 -13.26 7.79 -15.65
CA PHE A 45 -12.65 6.47 -15.78
C PHE A 45 -13.60 5.36 -15.27
N ALA A 46 -14.22 5.56 -14.12
CA ALA A 46 -15.20 4.63 -13.58
C ALA A 46 -16.45 4.52 -14.45
N LYS A 47 -16.96 5.66 -15.00
CA LYS A 47 -18.06 5.67 -15.95
C LYS A 47 -17.72 4.96 -17.27
N ALA A 48 -16.50 5.14 -17.77
CA ALA A 48 -16.03 4.45 -18.99
C ALA A 48 -15.97 2.94 -18.81
N LYS A 49 -15.68 2.46 -17.57
CA LYS A 49 -15.69 1.03 -17.23
C LYS A 49 -17.07 0.51 -16.79
N GLY A 50 -18.08 1.36 -16.68
CA GLY A 50 -19.41 1.00 -16.16
C GLY A 50 -19.40 0.57 -14.68
N LYS A 51 -18.30 0.85 -13.94
CA LYS A 51 -18.18 0.56 -12.51
C LYS A 51 -18.48 1.82 -11.68
N PRO A 52 -19.22 1.71 -10.57
CA PRO A 52 -19.37 2.83 -9.65
C PRO A 52 -18.01 3.23 -9.07
N VAL A 53 -17.78 4.53 -8.89
CA VAL A 53 -16.59 5.02 -8.16
C VAL A 53 -16.72 4.55 -6.72
N ARG A 54 -15.90 3.57 -6.33
CA ARG A 54 -15.80 3.11 -4.95
C ARG A 54 -14.56 3.72 -4.30
N ASP A 55 -14.72 4.19 -3.09
CA ASP A 55 -13.62 4.75 -2.29
C ASP A 55 -12.94 3.64 -1.47
N ILE A 56 -12.25 2.73 -2.18
CA ILE A 56 -11.66 1.53 -1.58
C ILE A 56 -10.36 1.86 -0.89
N ASN A 57 -10.23 1.44 0.37
CA ASN A 57 -9.00 1.48 1.16
C ASN A 57 -8.21 0.17 0.96
N CYS A 58 -6.92 0.18 1.28
CA CYS A 58 -6.07 -1.01 1.17
C CYS A 58 -5.31 -1.27 2.48
N ILE A 59 -5.34 -2.52 2.93
CA ILE A 59 -4.45 -3.08 3.95
C ILE A 59 -3.50 -4.04 3.22
N PHE A 60 -2.22 -3.70 3.19
CA PHE A 60 -1.18 -4.42 2.47
C PHE A 60 -0.27 -5.14 3.47
N LEU A 61 -0.54 -6.43 3.72
CA LEU A 61 0.24 -7.28 4.61
C LEU A 61 1.39 -7.91 3.83
N PHE A 62 2.61 -7.46 4.10
CA PHE A 62 3.80 -7.92 3.40
C PHE A 62 4.65 -8.85 4.28
N ALA A 63 4.73 -10.11 3.89
CA ALA A 63 5.52 -11.14 4.57
C ALA A 63 6.96 -11.07 4.07
N LEU A 64 7.80 -10.30 4.79
CA LEU A 64 9.21 -10.09 4.45
C LEU A 64 10.04 -11.34 4.69
N GLY A 65 10.73 -11.75 3.65
CA GLY A 65 11.63 -12.90 3.70
C GLY A 65 11.25 -14.02 2.74
N GLY A 66 10.07 -14.00 2.13
CA GLY A 66 9.64 -15.00 1.16
C GLY A 66 8.84 -16.15 1.77
N GLN A 67 7.52 -16.13 1.60
CA GLN A 67 6.65 -17.24 2.05
C GLN A 67 6.84 -18.49 1.18
N PRO A 68 7.05 -19.67 1.77
CA PRO A 68 7.17 -20.93 1.03
C PRO A 68 5.77 -21.38 0.56
N HIS A 69 5.43 -21.08 -0.69
CA HIS A 69 4.11 -21.34 -1.26
C HIS A 69 3.69 -22.81 -1.15
N GLN A 70 4.60 -23.75 -1.35
CA GLN A 70 4.35 -25.19 -1.27
C GLN A 70 4.13 -25.70 0.16
N ASP A 71 4.56 -24.97 1.18
CA ASP A 71 4.32 -25.31 2.58
C ASP A 71 3.10 -24.60 3.16
N MET A 72 2.50 -23.67 2.44
CA MET A 72 1.40 -22.83 2.91
C MET A 72 0.17 -22.87 1.99
N TRP A 73 0.27 -22.27 0.81
CA TRP A 73 -0.86 -21.95 -0.08
C TRP A 73 -1.09 -22.99 -1.18
N ASP A 74 -0.05 -23.70 -1.61
CA ASP A 74 -0.05 -24.55 -2.81
C ASP A 74 0.66 -25.88 -2.56
N VAL A 75 0.16 -26.66 -1.59
CA VAL A 75 0.74 -27.94 -1.18
C VAL A 75 0.78 -28.95 -2.33
N LYS A 76 1.86 -29.74 -2.36
CA LYS A 76 2.13 -30.74 -3.39
C LYS A 76 2.21 -32.15 -2.78
N PRO A 77 1.05 -32.76 -2.36
CA PRO A 77 1.05 -34.02 -1.61
C PRO A 77 1.69 -35.20 -2.39
N ASP A 78 1.64 -35.17 -3.72
CA ASP A 78 2.17 -36.22 -4.58
C ASP A 78 3.64 -35.98 -4.97
N ALA A 79 4.26 -34.89 -4.54
CA ALA A 79 5.66 -34.60 -4.81
C ALA A 79 6.57 -35.46 -3.91
N PRO A 80 7.83 -35.74 -4.31
CA PRO A 80 8.82 -36.38 -3.45
C PRO A 80 9.00 -35.64 -2.12
N SER A 81 9.37 -36.37 -1.06
CA SER A 81 9.42 -35.84 0.32
C SER A 81 10.32 -34.62 0.47
N GLU A 82 11.41 -34.56 -0.28
CA GLU A 82 12.34 -33.43 -0.31
C GLU A 82 11.75 -32.14 -0.92
N ILE A 83 10.58 -32.25 -1.57
CA ILE A 83 9.81 -31.13 -2.13
C ILE A 83 8.57 -30.87 -1.29
N ARG A 84 7.79 -31.92 -1.04
CA ARG A 84 6.52 -31.85 -0.30
C ARG A 84 6.69 -31.31 1.13
N GLY A 85 7.82 -31.64 1.78
CA GLY A 85 8.04 -31.31 3.19
C GLY A 85 7.15 -32.11 4.13
N ASP A 86 6.92 -31.55 5.32
CA ASP A 86 6.23 -32.21 6.44
C ASP A 86 4.74 -31.85 6.56
N PHE A 87 4.26 -30.88 5.78
CA PHE A 87 2.89 -30.38 5.86
C PHE A 87 1.94 -31.11 4.94
N ASN A 88 0.68 -31.22 5.35
CA ASN A 88 -0.38 -31.93 4.62
C ASN A 88 -1.45 -30.96 4.12
N PRO A 89 -2.15 -31.30 3.01
CA PRO A 89 -3.28 -30.52 2.56
C PRO A 89 -4.48 -30.72 3.51
N ILE A 90 -5.16 -29.61 3.84
CA ILE A 90 -6.46 -29.65 4.52
C ILE A 90 -7.53 -29.01 3.64
N SER A 91 -8.77 -29.51 3.80
CA SER A 91 -9.94 -28.89 3.18
C SER A 91 -10.22 -27.53 3.77
N THR A 92 -10.79 -26.65 2.95
CA THR A 92 -11.09 -25.29 3.36
C THR A 92 -12.59 -24.99 3.24
N LYS A 93 -13.02 -23.83 3.74
CA LYS A 93 -14.39 -23.37 3.60
C LYS A 93 -14.82 -23.19 2.14
N ALA A 94 -13.87 -22.84 1.26
CA ALA A 94 -14.12 -22.80 -0.19
C ALA A 94 -13.99 -24.21 -0.78
N SER A 95 -15.08 -24.74 -1.32
CA SER A 95 -15.12 -26.08 -1.90
C SER A 95 -14.08 -26.28 -2.99
N GLY A 96 -13.34 -27.39 -2.94
CA GLY A 96 -12.31 -27.76 -3.92
C GLY A 96 -10.96 -27.08 -3.72
N ILE A 97 -10.83 -26.15 -2.76
CA ILE A 97 -9.56 -25.50 -2.41
C ILE A 97 -8.96 -26.20 -1.20
N GLN A 98 -7.70 -26.56 -1.32
CA GLN A 98 -6.87 -27.07 -0.22
C GLN A 98 -5.68 -26.16 0.02
N ILE A 99 -5.32 -25.99 1.29
CA ILE A 99 -4.10 -25.31 1.74
C ILE A 99 -3.40 -26.18 2.79
N SER A 100 -2.26 -25.73 3.28
CA SER A 100 -1.49 -26.47 4.29
C SER A 100 -2.19 -26.55 5.64
N ASP A 101 -1.99 -27.67 6.35
CA ASP A 101 -2.44 -27.90 7.73
C ASP A 101 -1.76 -26.96 8.75
N VAL A 102 -0.75 -26.21 8.35
CA VAL A 102 -0.14 -25.13 9.17
C VAL A 102 -0.99 -23.86 9.21
N LEU A 103 -2.06 -23.79 8.38
CA LEU A 103 -2.98 -22.64 8.27
C LEU A 103 -4.46 -23.01 8.54
N PRO A 104 -4.78 -23.68 9.67
CA PRO A 104 -6.14 -24.12 9.96
C PRO A 104 -7.12 -22.94 10.14
N GLY A 105 -6.66 -21.81 10.67
CA GLY A 105 -7.48 -20.59 10.82
C GLY A 105 -7.83 -19.98 9.47
N ILE A 106 -6.86 -19.79 8.59
CA ILE A 106 -7.07 -19.25 7.25
C ILE A 106 -7.98 -20.16 6.42
N SER A 107 -7.94 -21.50 6.65
CA SER A 107 -8.85 -22.43 5.98
C SER A 107 -10.33 -22.09 6.19
N THR A 108 -10.69 -21.44 7.30
CA THR A 108 -12.05 -21.03 7.66
C THR A 108 -12.55 -19.77 6.96
N VAL A 109 -11.68 -19.03 6.29
CA VAL A 109 -12.00 -17.76 5.60
C VAL A 109 -11.62 -17.76 4.12
N THR A 110 -11.28 -18.92 3.56
CA THR A 110 -10.90 -19.06 2.14
C THR A 110 -12.02 -18.69 1.18
N ASP A 111 -13.27 -18.76 1.60
CA ASP A 111 -14.42 -18.24 0.84
C ASP A 111 -14.35 -16.74 0.57
N LYS A 112 -13.55 -15.98 1.34
CA LYS A 112 -13.29 -14.55 1.17
C LYS A 112 -12.00 -14.27 0.37
N LEU A 113 -11.14 -15.27 0.21
CA LEU A 113 -9.83 -15.14 -0.40
C LEU A 113 -9.83 -15.55 -1.88
N ALA A 114 -9.17 -14.78 -2.71
CA ALA A 114 -8.67 -15.21 -4.01
C ALA A 114 -7.17 -15.49 -3.84
N ILE A 115 -6.75 -16.72 -4.10
CA ILE A 115 -5.37 -17.18 -3.95
C ILE A 115 -4.74 -17.26 -5.34
N MET A 116 -3.67 -16.51 -5.59
CA MET A 116 -2.91 -16.53 -6.83
C MET A 116 -1.68 -17.42 -6.63
N ARG A 117 -1.63 -18.59 -7.32
CA ARG A 117 -0.57 -19.60 -7.18
C ARG A 117 0.49 -19.57 -8.27
N SER A 118 0.50 -18.51 -9.07
CA SER A 118 1.36 -18.42 -10.26
C SER A 118 2.07 -17.08 -10.38
N VAL A 119 2.29 -16.40 -9.26
CA VAL A 119 3.07 -15.16 -9.27
C VAL A 119 4.52 -15.48 -9.59
N THR A 120 5.14 -14.69 -10.47
CA THR A 120 6.49 -14.97 -10.97
C THR A 120 7.25 -13.71 -11.34
N HIS A 121 8.53 -13.71 -11.07
CA HIS A 121 9.51 -12.75 -11.58
C HIS A 121 10.91 -13.40 -11.57
N VAL A 122 11.97 -12.63 -11.82
CA VAL A 122 13.32 -13.17 -11.98
C VAL A 122 14.31 -12.72 -10.91
N ASP A 123 13.88 -11.88 -9.97
CA ASP A 123 14.77 -11.26 -8.99
C ASP A 123 14.78 -12.07 -7.69
N SER A 124 15.89 -12.75 -7.40
CA SER A 124 16.10 -13.63 -6.23
C SER A 124 16.81 -12.95 -5.06
N ASP A 125 17.12 -11.67 -5.16
CA ASP A 125 17.65 -10.84 -4.07
C ASP A 125 16.51 -10.12 -3.37
N HIS A 126 16.55 -10.05 -2.03
CA HIS A 126 15.48 -9.41 -1.24
C HIS A 126 15.22 -7.97 -1.66
N GLY A 127 16.25 -7.16 -1.83
CA GLY A 127 16.08 -5.76 -2.18
C GLY A 127 15.40 -5.57 -3.52
N ARG A 128 15.80 -6.35 -4.53
CA ARG A 128 15.18 -6.33 -5.86
C ARG A 128 13.79 -6.93 -5.84
N GLY A 129 13.59 -8.02 -5.10
CA GLY A 129 12.28 -8.65 -4.89
C GLY A 129 11.29 -7.70 -4.20
N TYR A 130 11.71 -7.02 -3.13
CA TYR A 130 10.88 -5.97 -2.49
C TYR A 130 10.51 -4.88 -3.49
N HIS A 131 11.50 -4.38 -4.24
CA HIS A 131 11.27 -3.31 -5.18
C HIS A 131 10.22 -3.70 -6.23
N VAL A 132 10.39 -4.85 -6.86
CA VAL A 132 9.49 -5.28 -7.95
C VAL A 132 8.06 -5.52 -7.43
N MET A 133 7.91 -6.08 -6.23
CA MET A 133 6.59 -6.35 -5.65
C MET A 133 5.91 -5.08 -5.10
N MET A 134 6.69 -4.13 -4.57
CA MET A 134 6.15 -2.88 -4.04
C MET A 134 5.81 -1.85 -5.11
N THR A 135 6.42 -1.93 -6.30
CA THR A 135 6.32 -0.91 -7.36
C THR A 135 5.72 -1.42 -8.67
N GLY A 136 5.65 -2.74 -8.86
CA GLY A 136 5.31 -3.37 -10.14
C GLY A 136 6.38 -3.22 -11.22
N LYS A 137 7.55 -2.66 -10.87
CA LYS A 137 8.62 -2.34 -11.82
C LYS A 137 9.94 -2.95 -11.40
N ARG A 138 10.73 -3.41 -12.36
CA ARG A 138 12.07 -3.84 -12.08
C ARG A 138 13.00 -2.64 -11.89
N PRO A 139 13.90 -2.67 -10.90
CA PRO A 139 14.96 -1.68 -10.82
C PRO A 139 15.88 -1.81 -12.05
N GLY A 140 16.42 -0.68 -12.53
CA GLY A 140 17.37 -0.68 -13.64
C GLY A 140 18.60 -1.54 -13.37
N ALA A 141 19.33 -1.89 -14.45
CA ALA A 141 20.66 -2.49 -14.32
C ALA A 141 21.60 -1.47 -13.67
N GLY A 142 22.29 -1.85 -12.60
CA GLY A 142 23.20 -1.00 -11.85
C GLY A 142 23.03 -1.14 -10.35
N ASP A 143 23.54 -0.20 -9.60
CA ASP A 143 23.61 -0.23 -8.14
C ASP A 143 22.24 -0.09 -7.46
N PHE A 144 21.49 -1.18 -7.45
CA PHE A 144 20.36 -1.31 -6.56
C PHE A 144 20.78 -2.13 -5.34
N ASN A 145 21.14 -1.46 -4.27
CA ASN A 145 21.56 -2.10 -3.02
C ASN A 145 20.39 -2.53 -2.12
N GLY A 146 19.17 -2.40 -2.60
CA GLY A 146 17.96 -2.93 -1.96
C GLY A 146 17.59 -2.36 -0.61
N ASN A 147 18.40 -1.51 -0.04
CA ASN A 147 18.23 -1.01 1.30
C ASN A 147 17.43 0.29 1.33
N GLN A 148 16.26 0.24 1.95
CA GLN A 148 15.53 1.33 2.59
C GLN A 148 15.04 2.49 1.69
N ASN A 149 15.76 2.95 0.69
CA ASN A 149 15.37 4.08 -0.13
C ASN A 149 14.93 3.65 -1.52
N ASN A 150 13.64 3.69 -1.79
CA ASN A 150 13.14 3.55 -3.15
C ASN A 150 13.46 4.82 -3.96
N ASN A 151 14.63 4.85 -4.55
CA ASN A 151 15.07 5.96 -5.40
C ASN A 151 14.69 5.79 -6.88
N HIS A 152 14.18 4.63 -7.29
CA HIS A 152 13.87 4.31 -8.69
C HIS A 152 12.40 4.58 -9.06
N HIS A 153 11.47 3.96 -8.34
CA HIS A 153 10.04 4.03 -8.65
C HIS A 153 9.23 4.23 -7.36
N PRO A 154 8.11 4.98 -7.40
CA PRO A 154 7.23 5.09 -6.25
C PRO A 154 6.55 3.75 -5.96
N CYS A 155 6.40 3.42 -4.68
CA CYS A 155 5.64 2.23 -4.27
C CYS A 155 4.12 2.44 -4.42
N LEU A 156 3.36 1.35 -4.36
CA LEU A 156 1.89 1.34 -4.39
C LEU A 156 1.28 2.36 -3.41
N GLY A 157 1.70 2.35 -2.13
CA GLY A 157 1.19 3.29 -1.13
C GLY A 157 1.45 4.75 -1.49
N SER A 158 2.59 5.04 -2.10
CA SER A 158 2.93 6.39 -2.57
C SER A 158 2.14 6.80 -3.81
N MET A 159 1.86 5.87 -4.71
CA MET A 159 0.96 6.11 -5.86
C MET A 159 -0.45 6.44 -5.36
N VAL A 160 -0.99 5.65 -4.42
CA VAL A 160 -2.28 5.91 -3.78
C VAL A 160 -2.29 7.25 -3.02
N SER A 161 -1.21 7.56 -2.29
CA SER A 161 -1.06 8.84 -1.60
C SER A 161 -1.07 10.05 -2.55
N ARG A 162 -0.58 9.88 -3.79
CA ARG A 162 -0.52 10.94 -4.81
C ARG A 162 -1.81 11.09 -5.59
N LEU A 163 -2.50 9.99 -5.87
CA LEU A 163 -3.62 9.92 -6.83
C LEU A 163 -4.98 9.67 -6.16
N GLY A 164 -4.97 9.16 -4.93
CA GLY A 164 -6.18 8.90 -4.17
C GLY A 164 -6.79 10.16 -3.56
N THR A 165 -8.01 10.01 -3.02
CA THR A 165 -8.75 11.09 -2.35
C THR A 165 -8.07 11.46 -1.03
N PRO A 166 -7.79 12.74 -0.75
CA PRO A 166 -7.24 13.16 0.53
C PRO A 166 -8.24 12.93 1.68
N GLY A 167 -7.74 12.43 2.82
CA GLY A 167 -8.50 12.28 4.06
C GLY A 167 -7.91 13.10 5.20
N GLU A 168 -8.47 12.96 6.40
CA GLU A 168 -7.95 13.60 7.62
C GLU A 168 -6.68 12.90 8.13
N LEU A 169 -6.53 11.59 7.86
CA LEU A 169 -5.32 10.84 8.18
C LEU A 169 -4.32 10.92 7.03
N PRO A 170 -3.03 10.61 7.29
CA PRO A 170 -2.07 10.36 6.23
C PRO A 170 -2.63 9.30 5.28
N PRO A 171 -2.64 9.56 3.98
CA PRO A 171 -3.20 8.61 3.01
C PRO A 171 -2.41 7.31 2.91
N TYR A 172 -1.15 7.31 3.35
CA TYR A 172 -0.29 6.14 3.42
C TYR A 172 0.41 6.06 4.78
N ILE A 173 0.22 4.93 5.48
CA ILE A 173 0.81 4.63 6.78
C ILE A 173 1.56 3.31 6.67
N SER A 174 2.74 3.19 7.32
CA SER A 174 3.52 1.97 7.43
C SER A 174 3.69 1.58 8.91
N VAL A 175 3.44 0.31 9.25
CA VAL A 175 3.46 -0.23 10.61
C VAL A 175 4.07 -1.64 10.65
N PRO A 176 4.86 -2.02 11.66
CA PRO A 176 5.43 -1.19 12.72
C PRO A 176 6.63 -0.35 12.27
N ASN A 177 7.19 -0.66 11.10
CA ASN A 177 8.39 -0.02 10.56
C ASN A 177 8.17 0.50 9.15
N PHE A 178 9.18 1.19 8.62
CA PHE A 178 9.24 1.52 7.20
C PHE A 178 9.43 0.25 6.37
N LEU A 179 8.46 -0.05 5.50
CA LEU A 179 8.55 -1.20 4.61
C LEU A 179 9.60 -0.96 3.51
N ASN A 180 10.50 -1.92 3.32
CA ASN A 180 11.55 -1.84 2.30
C ASN A 180 10.95 -1.54 0.91
N SER A 181 11.58 -0.65 0.17
CA SER A 181 11.07 -0.11 -1.11
C SER A 181 9.70 0.57 -1.01
N GLY A 182 9.24 0.91 0.20
CA GLY A 182 7.96 1.58 0.47
C GLY A 182 7.98 3.10 0.30
N GLY A 183 9.00 3.66 -0.34
CA GLY A 183 9.19 5.10 -0.48
C GLY A 183 8.51 5.72 -1.70
N PRO A 184 8.45 7.07 -1.72
CA PRO A 184 7.77 7.85 -2.75
C PRO A 184 8.62 8.09 -4.01
N SER A 185 9.92 7.81 -4.00
CA SER A 185 10.81 8.07 -5.13
C SER A 185 10.68 9.52 -5.66
N PHE A 186 10.57 9.70 -6.97
CA PHE A 186 10.47 11.02 -7.63
C PHE A 186 9.19 11.81 -7.31
N LEU A 187 8.19 11.20 -6.68
CA LEU A 187 6.98 11.92 -6.23
C LEU A 187 7.30 12.91 -5.10
N GLY A 188 8.35 12.62 -4.32
CA GLY A 188 8.79 13.45 -3.21
C GLY A 188 8.21 13.05 -1.85
N PRO A 189 8.82 13.53 -0.76
CA PRO A 189 8.54 13.08 0.62
C PRO A 189 7.08 13.25 1.05
N SER A 190 6.34 14.21 0.49
CA SER A 190 4.92 14.45 0.82
C SER A 190 4.00 13.27 0.53
N TYR A 191 4.44 12.34 -0.32
CA TYR A 191 3.68 11.15 -0.70
C TYR A 191 4.24 9.86 -0.10
N GLY A 192 5.28 9.97 0.74
CA GLY A 192 5.81 8.86 1.52
C GLY A 192 4.89 8.45 2.66
N PRO A 193 5.18 7.30 3.31
CA PRO A 193 4.40 6.83 4.44
C PRO A 193 4.61 7.69 5.69
N PHE A 194 3.55 7.81 6.50
CA PHE A 194 3.70 8.06 7.92
C PHE A 194 4.09 6.75 8.59
N VAL A 195 5.28 6.67 9.16
CA VAL A 195 5.81 5.45 9.75
C VAL A 195 5.50 5.43 11.25
N ILE A 196 4.91 4.33 11.71
CA ILE A 196 4.69 4.09 13.14
C ILE A 196 5.86 3.24 13.65
N GLU A 197 6.90 3.91 14.15
CA GLU A 197 8.12 3.24 14.65
C GLU A 197 7.90 2.66 16.05
N ALA A 198 6.83 1.87 16.22
CA ALA A 198 6.48 1.23 17.48
C ALA A 198 5.62 -0.01 17.22
N ASP A 199 5.84 -1.07 18.01
CA ASP A 199 5.04 -2.29 17.93
C ASP A 199 3.70 -2.12 18.66
N PRO A 200 2.54 -2.23 17.95
CA PRO A 200 1.23 -2.13 18.60
C PRO A 200 0.93 -3.23 19.62
N ALA A 201 1.72 -4.30 19.66
CA ALA A 201 1.62 -5.34 20.68
C ALA A 201 2.31 -4.95 22.00
N ALA A 202 3.18 -3.94 21.99
CA ALA A 202 3.86 -3.48 23.20
C ALA A 202 2.86 -2.92 24.22
N PRO A 203 3.02 -3.21 25.52
CA PRO A 203 2.10 -2.73 26.56
C PRO A 203 2.02 -1.20 26.66
N ASP A 204 3.12 -0.52 26.33
CA ASP A 204 3.28 0.93 26.35
C ASP A 204 3.16 1.57 24.97
N PHE A 205 2.55 0.86 24.03
CA PHE A 205 2.38 1.36 22.67
C PHE A 205 1.75 2.75 22.64
N SER A 206 2.41 3.64 21.98
CA SER A 206 1.93 5.00 21.69
C SER A 206 2.60 5.54 20.44
N VAL A 207 1.87 6.34 19.68
CA VAL A 207 2.42 6.99 18.49
C VAL A 207 2.94 8.38 18.88
N ARG A 208 4.26 8.55 18.88
CA ARG A 208 4.93 9.74 19.42
C ARG A 208 4.52 11.06 18.76
N ASP A 209 4.37 11.07 17.44
CA ASP A 209 4.22 12.30 16.67
C ASP A 209 2.77 12.81 16.56
N ILE A 210 1.81 12.11 17.17
CA ILE A 210 0.41 12.55 17.23
C ILE A 210 0.04 13.22 18.56
N THR A 211 0.93 13.23 19.54
CA THR A 211 0.73 13.90 20.83
C THR A 211 1.65 15.11 20.95
N LEU A 212 1.09 16.23 21.44
CA LEU A 212 1.92 17.38 21.80
C LEU A 212 2.82 17.01 22.99
N PRO A 213 4.14 17.30 22.93
CA PRO A 213 4.98 17.16 24.10
C PRO A 213 4.36 17.89 25.29
N THR A 214 4.37 17.26 26.46
CA THR A 214 3.78 17.80 27.70
C THR A 214 4.29 19.20 28.07
N ALA A 215 5.50 19.55 27.64
CA ALA A 215 6.09 20.88 27.83
C ALA A 215 5.54 21.97 26.88
N ILE A 216 4.68 21.64 25.92
CA ILE A 216 4.11 22.58 24.96
C ILE A 216 2.61 22.71 25.20
N SER A 217 2.18 23.85 25.75
CA SER A 217 0.75 24.13 25.86
C SER A 217 0.11 24.34 24.49
N THR A 218 -1.20 24.07 24.38
CA THR A 218 -2.00 24.25 23.16
C THR A 218 -1.84 25.67 22.60
N ASN A 219 -1.82 26.69 23.47
CA ASN A 219 -1.63 28.11 23.07
C ASN A 219 -0.21 28.37 22.52
N ARG A 220 0.81 27.76 23.09
CA ARG A 220 2.19 27.87 22.58
C ARG A 220 2.32 27.20 21.23
N ASN A 221 1.69 26.05 21.02
CA ASN A 221 1.65 25.38 19.73
C ASN A 221 0.91 26.22 18.67
N ALA A 222 -0.25 26.78 19.01
CA ALA A 222 -1.01 27.67 18.10
C ALA A 222 -0.18 28.88 17.66
N ARG A 223 0.56 29.51 18.57
CA ARG A 223 1.47 30.62 18.26
C ARG A 223 2.63 30.19 17.35
N ARG A 224 3.26 29.04 17.61
CA ARG A 224 4.30 28.46 16.73
C ARG A 224 3.76 28.20 15.31
N GLN A 225 2.56 27.64 15.20
CA GLN A 225 1.90 27.40 13.92
C GLN A 225 1.58 28.71 13.17
N ALA A 226 1.18 29.75 13.89
CA ALA A 226 0.93 31.06 13.31
C ALA A 226 2.21 31.69 12.76
N VAL A 227 3.32 31.65 13.52
CA VAL A 227 4.63 32.14 13.08
C VAL A 227 5.15 31.34 11.88
N LEU A 228 5.06 30.02 11.89
CA LEU A 228 5.42 29.16 10.76
C LEU A 228 4.62 29.52 9.49
N ARG A 229 3.32 29.74 9.62
CA ARG A 229 2.48 30.16 8.46
C ARG A 229 2.94 31.50 7.87
N GLU A 230 3.33 32.45 8.70
CA GLU A 230 3.82 33.74 8.22
C GLU A 230 5.22 33.62 7.57
N ILE A 231 6.13 32.85 8.16
CA ILE A 231 7.45 32.54 7.55
C ILE A 231 7.25 31.86 6.19
N ASN A 232 6.45 30.81 6.11
CA ASN A 232 6.16 30.10 4.88
C ASN A 232 5.43 30.96 3.83
N ARG A 233 4.63 31.95 4.28
CA ARG A 233 4.02 32.95 3.39
C ARG A 233 5.07 33.88 2.80
N PHE A 234 6.03 34.31 3.62
CA PHE A 234 7.13 35.17 3.20
C PHE A 234 8.06 34.42 2.22
N GLU A 235 8.41 33.19 2.52
CA GLU A 235 9.22 32.33 1.64
C GLU A 235 8.52 32.02 0.31
N ARG A 236 7.18 31.86 0.30
CA ARG A 236 6.40 31.69 -0.94
C ARG A 236 6.36 32.92 -1.82
N GLN A 237 6.55 34.10 -1.24
CA GLN A 237 6.64 35.37 -1.97
C GLN A 237 8.05 35.60 -2.54
N ALA A 238 9.08 35.00 -1.96
CA ALA A 238 10.42 34.98 -2.51
C ALA A 238 10.50 33.88 -3.58
N GLU A 239 10.59 34.23 -4.85
CA GLU A 239 10.52 33.32 -6.04
C GLU A 239 11.59 32.23 -6.11
N THR A 240 12.39 32.04 -5.06
CA THR A 240 13.55 31.15 -5.01
C THR A 240 13.32 29.82 -4.22
N VAL A 241 12.13 29.55 -3.72
CA VAL A 241 11.89 28.37 -2.87
C VAL A 241 11.75 27.11 -3.71
N GLY A 242 12.77 26.26 -3.69
CA GLY A 242 12.79 24.97 -4.38
C GLY A 242 11.69 24.00 -3.91
N ARG A 243 11.36 23.01 -4.76
CA ARG A 243 10.31 21.97 -4.50
C ARG A 243 10.50 21.24 -3.18
N SER A 244 11.74 21.05 -2.72
CA SER A 244 12.06 20.38 -1.44
C SER A 244 11.50 21.12 -0.22
N VAL A 245 11.52 22.45 -0.22
CA VAL A 245 10.98 23.27 0.89
C VAL A 245 9.46 23.24 0.91
N ARG A 246 8.79 23.25 -0.25
CA ARG A 246 7.32 23.09 -0.34
C ARG A 246 6.86 21.72 0.16
N SER A 247 7.62 20.66 -0.12
CA SER A 247 7.34 19.32 0.40
C SER A 247 7.44 19.26 1.92
N LEU A 248 8.42 19.93 2.50
CA LEU A 248 8.62 20.02 3.94
C LEU A 248 7.47 20.76 4.63
N ASP A 249 7.01 21.87 4.06
CA ASP A 249 5.85 22.63 4.56
C ASP A 249 4.57 21.76 4.58
N THR A 250 4.31 21.05 3.50
CA THR A 250 3.16 20.13 3.41
C THR A 250 3.25 19.02 4.46
N PHE A 251 4.44 18.50 4.72
CA PHE A 251 4.67 17.48 5.76
C PHE A 251 4.38 18.04 7.17
N TYR A 252 4.88 19.24 7.49
CA TYR A 252 4.60 19.90 8.77
C TYR A 252 3.11 20.22 8.95
N GLN A 253 2.40 20.62 7.90
CA GLN A 253 0.96 20.88 7.96
C GLN A 253 0.16 19.60 8.21
N LYS A 254 0.52 18.48 7.55
CA LYS A 254 -0.09 17.17 7.79
C LYS A 254 0.16 16.70 9.22
N ALA A 255 1.39 16.80 9.71
CA ALA A 255 1.74 16.44 11.09
C ALA A 255 0.99 17.30 12.11
N ALA A 256 0.87 18.61 11.89
CA ALA A 256 0.11 19.51 12.75
C ALA A 256 -1.40 19.18 12.74
N GLY A 257 -1.96 18.80 11.59
CA GLY A 257 -3.34 18.33 11.46
C GLY A 257 -3.58 17.08 12.31
N LEU A 258 -2.67 16.10 12.24
CA LEU A 258 -2.75 14.87 13.04
C LEU A 258 -2.73 15.16 14.55
N MET A 259 -1.83 16.04 15.01
CA MET A 259 -1.73 16.42 16.43
C MET A 259 -2.98 17.11 16.96
N THR A 260 -3.80 17.71 16.10
CA THR A 260 -5.02 18.44 16.49
C THR A 260 -6.31 17.64 16.24
N SER A 261 -6.30 16.67 15.35
CA SER A 261 -7.47 15.84 15.04
C SER A 261 -7.78 14.84 16.17
N LYS A 262 -8.97 14.95 16.76
CA LYS A 262 -9.47 13.97 17.72
C LYS A 262 -9.65 12.60 17.07
N LYS A 263 -10.18 12.56 15.84
CA LYS A 263 -10.40 11.33 15.06
C LYS A 263 -9.10 10.60 14.81
N ALA A 264 -8.02 11.33 14.44
CA ALA A 264 -6.71 10.74 14.25
C ALA A 264 -6.20 10.11 15.54
N LYS A 265 -6.20 10.84 16.65
CA LYS A 265 -5.74 10.32 17.95
C LYS A 265 -6.50 9.06 18.37
N GLU A 266 -7.82 9.04 18.20
CA GLU A 266 -8.65 7.89 18.51
C GLU A 266 -8.36 6.69 17.59
N ALA A 267 -8.07 6.91 16.31
CA ALA A 267 -7.72 5.85 15.38
C ALA A 267 -6.41 5.15 15.75
N PHE A 268 -5.40 5.90 16.15
CA PHE A 268 -4.11 5.36 16.55
C PHE A 268 -4.12 4.71 17.95
N ASP A 269 -5.09 5.00 18.79
CA ASP A 269 -5.18 4.46 20.15
C ASP A 269 -5.81 3.06 20.13
N ILE A 270 -4.96 2.04 20.02
CA ILE A 270 -5.37 0.64 20.02
C ILE A 270 -5.95 0.18 21.37
N HIS A 271 -5.64 0.88 22.47
CA HIS A 271 -6.16 0.57 23.81
C HIS A 271 -7.64 0.89 23.97
N ARG A 272 -8.26 1.56 23.00
CA ARG A 272 -9.72 1.74 22.94
C ARG A 272 -10.47 0.46 22.54
N GLU A 273 -9.76 -0.51 21.98
CA GLU A 273 -10.33 -1.82 21.69
C GLU A 273 -10.43 -2.66 22.96
N SER A 274 -11.46 -3.52 23.04
CA SER A 274 -11.61 -4.44 24.15
C SER A 274 -10.48 -5.47 24.18
N ASP A 275 -10.14 -5.95 25.38
CA ASP A 275 -9.16 -7.05 25.53
C ASP A 275 -9.59 -8.28 24.73
N LYS A 276 -10.90 -8.53 24.62
CA LYS A 276 -11.45 -9.61 23.80
C LYS A 276 -11.10 -9.42 22.33
N THR A 277 -11.37 -8.25 21.76
CA THR A 277 -11.04 -7.93 20.37
C THR A 277 -9.54 -8.05 20.11
N ARG A 278 -8.72 -7.47 20.99
CA ARG A 278 -7.27 -7.55 20.90
C ARG A 278 -6.78 -9.00 20.93
N ALA A 279 -7.35 -9.81 21.83
CA ALA A 279 -7.02 -11.22 21.94
C ALA A 279 -7.46 -12.03 20.71
N GLU A 280 -8.59 -11.71 20.06
CA GLU A 280 -9.04 -12.35 18.83
C GLU A 280 -8.01 -12.22 17.70
N TYR A 281 -7.41 -11.04 17.50
CA TYR A 281 -6.33 -10.83 16.55
C TYR A 281 -4.99 -11.48 16.98
N GLY A 282 -4.85 -11.79 18.26
CA GLY A 282 -3.61 -12.27 18.89
C GLY A 282 -2.75 -11.12 19.41
N MET A 283 -2.15 -11.33 20.60
CA MET A 283 -1.26 -10.37 21.25
C MET A 283 0.17 -10.48 20.73
N THR A 284 0.29 -10.48 19.40
CA THR A 284 1.56 -10.54 18.65
C THR A 284 1.67 -9.30 17.75
N SER A 285 2.89 -8.99 17.33
CA SER A 285 3.12 -7.82 16.45
C SER A 285 2.20 -7.82 15.24
N VAL A 286 2.16 -8.91 14.44
CA VAL A 286 1.30 -9.00 13.26
C VAL A 286 -0.19 -8.89 13.60
N GLY A 287 -0.64 -9.50 14.70
CA GLY A 287 -2.04 -9.42 15.13
C GLY A 287 -2.46 -8.00 15.47
N GLN A 288 -1.67 -7.32 16.28
CA GLN A 288 -1.98 -5.94 16.70
C GLN A 288 -1.74 -4.93 15.58
N CYS A 289 -0.81 -5.19 14.63
CA CYS A 289 -0.67 -4.40 13.41
C CYS A 289 -1.91 -4.53 12.50
N CYS A 290 -2.47 -5.74 12.36
CA CYS A 290 -3.72 -5.96 11.61
C CYS A 290 -4.90 -5.21 12.27
N LEU A 291 -5.04 -5.29 13.59
CA LEU A 291 -6.07 -4.56 14.34
C LEU A 291 -5.93 -3.04 14.18
N LEU A 292 -4.71 -2.52 14.34
CA LEU A 292 -4.44 -1.09 14.13
C LEU A 292 -4.75 -0.67 12.69
N SER A 293 -4.40 -1.48 11.71
CA SER A 293 -4.68 -1.20 10.28
C SER A 293 -6.18 -1.13 10.00
N ARG A 294 -7.00 -2.03 10.59
CA ARG A 294 -8.47 -1.95 10.51
C ARG A 294 -8.97 -0.61 11.07
N ARG A 295 -8.48 -0.17 12.24
CA ARG A 295 -8.85 1.11 12.85
C ARG A 295 -8.47 2.31 11.97
N LEU A 296 -7.29 2.26 11.35
CA LEU A 296 -6.80 3.33 10.49
C LEU A 296 -7.63 3.45 9.21
N VAL A 297 -7.99 2.34 8.56
CA VAL A 297 -8.87 2.39 7.38
C VAL A 297 -10.31 2.79 7.75
N GLU A 298 -10.83 2.37 8.89
CA GLU A 298 -12.11 2.83 9.46
C GLU A 298 -12.13 4.35 9.68
N ALA A 299 -10.98 4.93 10.02
CA ALA A 299 -10.82 6.37 10.18
C ALA A 299 -10.54 7.12 8.86
N GLY A 300 -10.40 6.41 7.72
CA GLY A 300 -10.24 6.97 6.39
C GLY A 300 -8.80 7.04 5.88
N CYS A 301 -7.88 6.24 6.45
CA CYS A 301 -6.57 6.02 5.83
C CYS A 301 -6.73 5.18 4.57
N ARG A 302 -6.11 5.63 3.46
CA ARG A 302 -6.28 5.00 2.14
C ARG A 302 -5.45 3.73 1.96
N PHE A 303 -4.24 3.71 2.51
CA PHE A 303 -3.29 2.61 2.34
C PHE A 303 -2.50 2.39 3.62
N VAL A 304 -2.60 1.21 4.20
CA VAL A 304 -1.82 0.81 5.37
C VAL A 304 -0.95 -0.38 4.98
N ALA A 305 0.38 -0.20 5.05
CA ALA A 305 1.34 -1.28 4.85
C ALA A 305 1.74 -1.88 6.19
N ILE A 306 1.65 -3.20 6.30
CA ILE A 306 2.07 -3.97 7.47
C ILE A 306 3.34 -4.73 7.10
N GLU A 307 4.41 -4.49 7.86
CA GLU A 307 5.61 -5.31 7.81
C GLU A 307 5.43 -6.54 8.70
N ASN A 308 5.51 -7.73 8.12
CA ASN A 308 5.54 -8.99 8.86
C ASN A 308 6.81 -9.77 8.49
N GLY A 309 7.88 -9.57 9.27
CA GLY A 309 9.22 -10.09 8.98
C GLY A 309 9.44 -11.57 9.33
N HIS A 310 10.69 -12.00 9.15
CA HIS A 310 11.27 -13.30 9.54
C HIS A 310 10.90 -14.50 8.67
N TRP A 311 10.33 -14.32 7.47
CA TRP A 311 10.00 -15.43 6.58
C TRP A 311 11.20 -15.97 5.78
N ASP A 312 12.40 -15.47 6.03
CA ASP A 312 13.65 -15.90 5.38
C ASP A 312 14.18 -17.20 5.99
N THR A 313 13.50 -18.31 5.70
CA THR A 313 13.66 -19.61 6.36
C THR A 313 14.71 -20.51 5.68
N HIS A 314 15.93 -19.99 5.49
CA HIS A 314 17.06 -20.78 4.97
C HIS A 314 17.46 -21.97 5.83
N ARG A 315 16.97 -22.03 7.06
CA ARG A 315 17.24 -23.12 8.03
C ARG A 315 15.96 -23.47 8.76
N LYS A 316 15.78 -24.77 9.08
CA LYS A 316 14.70 -25.28 9.93
C LYS A 316 13.32 -24.75 9.50
N ASN A 317 13.03 -24.77 8.20
CA ASN A 317 11.82 -24.18 7.63
C ASN A 317 10.54 -24.69 8.31
N THR A 318 10.39 -26.03 8.47
CA THR A 318 9.23 -26.63 9.13
C THR A 318 9.03 -26.09 10.55
N TYR A 319 10.08 -26.05 11.37
CA TYR A 319 10.03 -25.50 12.72
C TYR A 319 9.66 -24.01 12.69
N SER A 320 10.30 -23.24 11.83
CA SER A 320 10.04 -21.79 11.72
C SER A 320 8.58 -21.50 11.36
N LEU A 321 8.02 -22.26 10.42
CA LEU A 321 6.62 -22.11 10.03
C LEU A 321 5.67 -22.57 11.14
N LYS A 322 5.86 -23.78 11.65
CA LYS A 322 4.92 -24.43 12.57
C LYS A 322 4.86 -23.74 13.93
N ASP A 323 6.03 -23.36 14.48
CA ASP A 323 6.12 -22.94 15.88
C ASP A 323 6.30 -21.44 16.05
N LEU A 324 6.74 -20.70 15.03
CA LEU A 324 7.08 -19.28 15.16
C LEU A 324 6.21 -18.35 14.30
N LEU A 325 6.05 -18.64 12.99
CA LEU A 325 5.49 -17.69 12.04
C LEU A 325 3.99 -17.88 11.80
N CYS A 326 3.58 -19.10 11.43
CA CYS A 326 2.20 -19.38 11.08
C CYS A 326 1.21 -19.24 12.24
N PRO A 327 1.51 -19.59 13.51
CA PRO A 327 0.53 -19.43 14.58
C PRO A 327 -0.02 -18.02 14.75
N SER A 328 0.84 -17.02 14.62
CA SER A 328 0.44 -15.62 14.72
C SER A 328 -0.25 -15.12 13.44
N PHE A 329 0.28 -15.50 12.28
CA PHE A 329 -0.25 -15.13 10.97
C PHE A 329 -1.64 -15.76 10.72
N ASP A 330 -1.79 -17.05 11.01
CA ASP A 330 -3.02 -17.82 10.84
C ASP A 330 -4.13 -17.37 11.81
N ARG A 331 -3.78 -16.69 12.88
CA ARG A 331 -4.74 -16.04 13.79
C ARG A 331 -5.12 -14.64 13.31
N ALA A 332 -4.13 -13.84 12.92
CA ALA A 332 -4.33 -12.44 12.56
C ALA A 332 -5.16 -12.23 11.29
N VAL A 333 -4.90 -13.03 10.25
CA VAL A 333 -5.58 -12.89 8.94
C VAL A 333 -7.08 -13.18 9.04
N PRO A 334 -7.54 -14.32 9.60
CA PRO A 334 -8.98 -14.57 9.77
C PRO A 334 -9.66 -13.54 10.67
N ALA A 335 -9.00 -13.10 11.75
CA ALA A 335 -9.54 -12.07 12.63
C ALA A 335 -9.78 -10.77 11.88
N LEU A 336 -8.81 -10.32 11.07
CA LEU A 336 -8.94 -9.12 10.23
C LEU A 336 -10.11 -9.24 9.24
N LEU A 337 -10.19 -10.33 8.50
CA LEU A 337 -11.23 -10.52 7.46
C LEU A 337 -12.63 -10.61 8.09
N ASN A 338 -12.76 -11.30 9.20
CA ASN A 338 -14.04 -11.44 9.90
C ASN A 338 -14.46 -10.12 10.57
N ASP A 339 -13.55 -9.36 11.17
CA ASP A 339 -13.85 -8.05 11.78
C ASP A 339 -14.27 -7.03 10.70
N LEU A 340 -13.57 -7.00 9.56
CA LEU A 340 -13.96 -6.16 8.42
C LEU A 340 -15.36 -6.53 7.89
N GLU A 341 -15.67 -7.82 7.75
CA GLU A 341 -16.98 -8.30 7.31
C GLU A 341 -18.08 -7.93 8.32
N GLN A 342 -17.87 -8.23 9.61
CA GLN A 342 -18.85 -7.93 10.68
C GLN A 342 -19.17 -6.44 10.79
N ARG A 343 -18.21 -5.57 10.45
CA ARG A 343 -18.38 -4.12 10.41
C ARG A 343 -18.96 -3.60 9.09
N GLY A 344 -19.18 -4.47 8.11
CA GLY A 344 -19.60 -4.07 6.76
C GLY A 344 -18.55 -3.29 5.99
N MET A 345 -17.26 -3.45 6.34
CA MET A 345 -16.13 -2.73 5.74
C MET A 345 -15.38 -3.55 4.69
N LEU A 346 -15.62 -4.87 4.60
CA LEU A 346 -14.84 -5.75 3.73
C LEU A 346 -14.99 -5.37 2.25
N ASP A 347 -16.19 -4.98 1.83
CA ASP A 347 -16.43 -4.57 0.43
C ASP A 347 -15.70 -3.29 0.03
N ASP A 348 -15.38 -2.42 0.99
CA ASP A 348 -14.69 -1.15 0.79
C ASP A 348 -13.24 -1.18 1.28
N THR A 349 -12.72 -2.36 1.65
CA THR A 349 -11.35 -2.54 2.11
C THR A 349 -10.69 -3.72 1.39
N LEU A 350 -9.76 -3.43 0.50
CA LEU A 350 -8.91 -4.44 -0.13
C LEU A 350 -7.83 -4.90 0.85
N VAL A 351 -7.78 -6.19 1.13
CA VAL A 351 -6.70 -6.83 1.90
C VAL A 351 -5.82 -7.60 0.93
N VAL A 352 -4.53 -7.25 0.90
CA VAL A 352 -3.51 -7.90 0.07
C VAL A 352 -2.50 -8.59 0.99
N ILE A 353 -2.29 -9.88 0.79
CA ILE A 353 -1.26 -10.68 1.46
C ILE A 353 -0.20 -10.98 0.42
N SER A 354 0.99 -10.41 0.58
CA SER A 354 2.06 -10.47 -0.41
C SER A 354 3.40 -10.82 0.24
N THR A 355 4.36 -11.17 -0.58
CA THR A 355 5.75 -11.41 -0.24
C THR A 355 6.62 -11.07 -1.45
N GLU A 356 7.94 -10.98 -1.27
CA GLU A 356 8.84 -10.62 -2.37
C GLU A 356 9.13 -11.75 -3.35
N PHE A 357 9.10 -13.01 -2.90
CA PHE A 357 9.23 -14.23 -3.72
C PHE A 357 8.81 -15.45 -2.90
N GLY A 358 8.86 -16.63 -3.49
CA GLY A 358 8.68 -17.92 -2.82
C GLY A 358 9.99 -18.51 -2.30
N ARG A 359 9.93 -19.81 -1.99
CA ARG A 359 11.08 -20.58 -1.53
C ARG A 359 11.32 -21.79 -2.44
N THR A 360 12.60 -22.24 -2.51
CA THR A 360 12.97 -23.37 -3.36
C THR A 360 12.07 -24.58 -3.10
N PRO A 361 11.64 -25.27 -4.18
CA PRO A 361 10.91 -26.55 -4.04
C PRO A 361 11.67 -27.55 -3.19
N GLN A 362 12.96 -27.71 -3.44
CA GLN A 362 13.79 -28.65 -2.71
C GLN A 362 14.25 -28.08 -1.37
N ILE A 363 14.07 -28.88 -0.32
CA ILE A 363 14.59 -28.59 1.02
C ILE A 363 16.13 -28.73 0.96
N ASN A 364 16.83 -27.74 1.49
CA ASN A 364 18.31 -27.70 1.52
C ASN A 364 18.89 -28.54 2.67
N GLN A 365 20.23 -28.63 2.72
CA GLN A 365 20.96 -29.42 3.75
C GLN A 365 20.76 -28.90 5.18
N LEU A 366 20.25 -27.68 5.36
CA LEU A 366 19.98 -27.07 6.67
C LEU A 366 18.50 -27.23 7.07
N ALA A 367 17.76 -28.14 6.40
CA ALA A 367 16.32 -28.31 6.54
C ALA A 367 15.56 -26.98 6.33
N GLY A 368 16.06 -26.14 5.45
CA GLY A 368 15.50 -24.86 5.04
C GLY A 368 15.17 -24.82 3.56
N ARG A 369 14.73 -23.66 3.09
CA ARG A 369 14.48 -23.40 1.67
C ARG A 369 15.10 -22.06 1.30
N ASP A 370 15.71 -21.99 0.13
CA ASP A 370 16.36 -20.77 -0.38
C ASP A 370 15.40 -19.92 -1.23
N HIS A 371 15.85 -18.77 -1.75
CA HIS A 371 15.01 -17.84 -2.50
C HIS A 371 14.55 -18.43 -3.84
N TRP A 372 13.27 -18.24 -4.18
CA TRP A 372 12.69 -18.78 -5.41
C TRP A 372 11.65 -17.85 -6.04
N PRO A 373 12.04 -16.97 -6.97
CA PRO A 373 11.14 -16.03 -7.62
C PRO A 373 10.35 -16.64 -8.77
N ASN A 374 10.70 -17.86 -9.23
CA ASN A 374 10.13 -18.46 -10.44
C ASN A 374 8.64 -18.78 -10.31
N VAL A 375 8.18 -19.06 -9.10
CA VAL A 375 6.75 -19.18 -8.77
C VAL A 375 6.53 -19.01 -7.27
N PHE A 376 5.47 -18.31 -6.91
CA PHE A 376 5.04 -18.15 -5.53
C PHE A 376 3.57 -17.77 -5.46
N SER A 377 3.03 -17.70 -4.23
CA SER A 377 1.61 -17.39 -4.02
C SER A 377 1.42 -16.09 -3.25
N ILE A 378 0.38 -15.37 -3.61
CA ILE A 378 -0.17 -14.23 -2.87
C ILE A 378 -1.68 -14.42 -2.73
N ALA A 379 -2.33 -13.65 -1.85
CA ALA A 379 -3.78 -13.71 -1.70
C ALA A 379 -4.39 -12.30 -1.58
N MET A 380 -5.63 -12.16 -2.03
CA MET A 380 -6.41 -10.91 -1.92
C MET A 380 -7.81 -11.21 -1.40
N ALA A 381 -8.39 -10.25 -0.66
CA ALA A 381 -9.77 -10.31 -0.17
C ALA A 381 -10.40 -8.93 -0.12
N GLY A 382 -11.72 -8.84 -0.15
CA GLY A 382 -12.44 -7.58 -0.02
C GLY A 382 -12.21 -6.60 -1.17
N GLY A 383 -12.67 -5.36 -1.03
CA GLY A 383 -12.50 -4.34 -2.07
C GLY A 383 -13.11 -4.69 -3.43
N GLY A 384 -14.11 -5.58 -3.46
CA GLY A 384 -14.74 -6.08 -4.68
C GLY A 384 -14.09 -7.34 -5.27
N VAL A 385 -13.08 -7.92 -4.59
CA VAL A 385 -12.46 -9.19 -4.99
C VAL A 385 -13.44 -10.35 -4.77
N LYS A 386 -13.66 -11.16 -5.79
CA LYS A 386 -14.39 -12.42 -5.67
C LYS A 386 -13.55 -13.45 -4.92
N GLY A 387 -13.95 -13.77 -3.70
CA GLY A 387 -13.33 -14.83 -2.90
C GLY A 387 -13.69 -16.25 -3.34
N GLY A 388 -13.12 -17.23 -2.64
CA GLY A 388 -13.42 -18.65 -2.86
C GLY A 388 -12.82 -19.20 -4.15
N GLN A 389 -11.74 -18.62 -4.67
CA GLN A 389 -11.12 -19.05 -5.93
C GLN A 389 -9.60 -19.14 -5.86
N VAL A 390 -9.04 -19.94 -6.76
CA VAL A 390 -7.60 -20.01 -7.04
C VAL A 390 -7.37 -19.56 -8.48
N ILE A 391 -6.40 -18.70 -8.69
CA ILE A 391 -6.00 -18.18 -10.02
C ILE A 391 -4.58 -18.67 -10.30
N GLY A 392 -4.44 -19.33 -11.46
CA GLY A 392 -3.19 -19.91 -11.92
C GLY A 392 -2.74 -21.11 -11.09
N ALA A 393 -1.65 -21.73 -11.51
CA ALA A 393 -1.10 -22.92 -10.87
C ALA A 393 0.42 -22.97 -11.01
N SER A 394 1.09 -23.47 -9.99
CA SER A 394 2.47 -23.97 -10.12
C SER A 394 2.49 -25.42 -10.65
N ASP A 395 3.63 -25.84 -11.15
CA ASP A 395 3.82 -27.21 -11.63
C ASP A 395 3.77 -28.25 -10.47
N ARG A 396 3.81 -29.54 -10.83
CA ARG A 396 3.74 -30.63 -9.86
C ARG A 396 4.88 -30.65 -8.83
N ARG A 397 5.96 -29.93 -9.10
CA ARG A 397 7.13 -29.81 -8.23
C ARG A 397 7.22 -28.45 -7.55
N ALA A 398 6.23 -27.59 -7.70
CA ALA A 398 6.24 -26.20 -7.21
C ALA A 398 7.48 -25.40 -7.70
N ALA A 399 8.02 -25.73 -8.87
CA ALA A 399 9.25 -25.17 -9.38
C ALA A 399 9.07 -24.04 -10.39
N GLY A 400 7.95 -24.03 -11.10
CA GLY A 400 7.63 -23.04 -12.11
C GLY A 400 6.14 -22.86 -12.28
N VAL A 401 5.75 -21.85 -13.03
CA VAL A 401 4.37 -21.61 -13.40
C VAL A 401 3.92 -22.65 -14.42
N ALA A 402 2.81 -23.34 -14.13
CA ALA A 402 2.17 -24.29 -15.05
C ALA A 402 1.00 -23.66 -15.80
N ASP A 403 0.30 -22.71 -15.19
CA ASP A 403 -0.86 -22.04 -15.79
C ASP A 403 -0.98 -20.60 -15.32
N ARG A 404 -1.44 -19.71 -16.22
CA ARG A 404 -1.82 -18.33 -15.95
C ARG A 404 -0.74 -17.54 -15.16
N PRO A 405 0.45 -17.24 -15.74
CA PRO A 405 1.48 -16.45 -15.06
C PRO A 405 0.95 -15.07 -14.66
N ILE A 406 1.27 -14.66 -13.44
CA ILE A 406 0.93 -13.36 -12.87
C ILE A 406 2.22 -12.62 -12.56
N THR A 407 2.37 -11.42 -13.09
CA THR A 407 3.54 -10.58 -12.84
C THR A 407 3.30 -9.60 -11.69
N PRO A 408 4.35 -9.07 -11.06
CA PRO A 408 4.22 -7.95 -10.12
C PRO A 408 3.54 -6.71 -10.74
N GLY A 409 3.72 -6.49 -12.05
CA GLY A 409 3.00 -5.45 -12.80
C GLY A 409 1.49 -5.69 -12.83
N ASP A 410 1.05 -6.94 -13.05
CA ASP A 410 -0.37 -7.31 -13.01
C ASP A 410 -0.97 -7.10 -11.62
N MET A 411 -0.23 -7.48 -10.56
CA MET A 411 -0.65 -7.23 -9.18
C MET A 411 -0.81 -5.72 -8.92
N THR A 412 0.19 -4.92 -9.30
CA THR A 412 0.13 -3.45 -9.14
C THR A 412 -1.03 -2.84 -9.91
N ALA A 413 -1.22 -3.24 -11.17
CA ALA A 413 -2.34 -2.79 -11.99
C ALA A 413 -3.69 -3.17 -11.37
N THR A 414 -3.80 -4.36 -10.79
CA THR A 414 -5.01 -4.86 -10.12
C THR A 414 -5.33 -4.03 -8.88
N VAL A 415 -4.35 -3.80 -8.01
CA VAL A 415 -4.56 -2.99 -6.78
C VAL A 415 -4.99 -1.57 -7.13
N LEU A 416 -4.33 -0.93 -8.11
CA LEU A 416 -4.69 0.41 -8.56
C LEU A 416 -6.11 0.45 -9.16
N ASP A 417 -6.45 -0.50 -10.03
CA ASP A 417 -7.78 -0.58 -10.67
C ASP A 417 -8.89 -0.79 -9.65
N LEU A 418 -8.70 -1.70 -8.67
CA LEU A 418 -9.65 -1.92 -7.57
C LEU A 418 -9.82 -0.66 -6.71
N MET A 419 -8.77 0.10 -6.49
CA MET A 419 -8.81 1.38 -5.75
C MET A 419 -9.31 2.56 -6.60
N GLY A 420 -9.77 2.33 -7.84
CA GLY A 420 -10.31 3.37 -8.73
C GLY A 420 -9.25 4.26 -9.36
N ILE A 421 -7.99 3.84 -9.36
CA ILE A 421 -6.88 4.56 -10.00
C ILE A 421 -6.56 3.88 -11.32
N ASP A 422 -6.55 4.65 -12.43
CA ASP A 422 -6.15 4.12 -13.73
C ASP A 422 -4.68 3.69 -13.72
N PRO A 423 -4.36 2.39 -13.87
CA PRO A 423 -2.99 1.91 -13.85
C PRO A 423 -2.16 2.37 -15.05
N HIS A 424 -2.79 2.84 -16.12
CA HIS A 424 -2.12 3.31 -17.35
C HIS A 424 -1.79 4.81 -17.32
N GLN A 425 -2.07 5.51 -16.21
CA GLN A 425 -1.70 6.93 -16.07
C GLN A 425 -0.19 7.13 -16.18
N ILE A 426 0.18 8.27 -16.79
CA ILE A 426 1.57 8.70 -16.91
C ILE A 426 1.82 9.80 -15.88
N LEU A 427 2.78 9.58 -15.01
CA LEU A 427 3.33 10.60 -14.12
C LEU A 427 4.57 11.22 -14.74
N HIS A 428 4.90 12.44 -14.33
CA HIS A 428 6.09 13.13 -14.79
C HIS A 428 7.07 13.32 -13.63
N THR A 429 8.33 12.96 -13.86
CA THR A 429 9.42 13.29 -12.93
C THR A 429 9.56 14.81 -12.78
N PRO A 430 10.27 15.32 -11.77
CA PRO A 430 10.59 16.74 -11.63
C PRO A 430 11.25 17.37 -12.85
N LEU A 431 11.95 16.58 -13.65
CA LEU A 431 12.60 17.02 -14.89
C LEU A 431 11.71 16.86 -16.14
N GLY A 432 10.42 16.51 -15.98
CA GLY A 432 9.46 16.38 -17.07
C GLY A 432 9.49 15.03 -17.80
N ARG A 433 10.31 14.06 -17.36
CA ARG A 433 10.32 12.72 -17.99
C ARG A 433 9.00 11.98 -17.67
N PRO A 434 8.27 11.49 -18.70
CA PRO A 434 7.07 10.69 -18.49
C PRO A 434 7.43 9.30 -17.96
N ILE A 435 6.71 8.85 -16.93
CA ILE A 435 6.84 7.52 -16.32
C ILE A 435 5.42 6.94 -16.18
N PRO A 436 5.06 5.84 -16.88
CA PRO A 436 3.78 5.18 -16.64
C PRO A 436 3.73 4.60 -15.22
N LEU A 437 2.55 4.51 -14.61
CA LEU A 437 2.39 3.87 -13.30
C LEU A 437 2.78 2.40 -13.37
N VAL A 438 2.27 1.70 -14.36
CA VAL A 438 2.60 0.31 -14.66
C VAL A 438 3.12 0.23 -16.10
N ASP A 439 4.17 -0.56 -16.35
CA ASP A 439 4.72 -0.69 -17.70
C ASP A 439 3.81 -1.57 -18.58
N ASP A 440 3.79 -2.89 -18.36
CA ASP A 440 3.05 -3.86 -19.17
C ASP A 440 1.97 -4.63 -18.38
N GLY A 441 1.82 -4.36 -17.08
CA GLY A 441 0.88 -5.08 -16.21
C GLY A 441 -0.58 -4.76 -16.53
N ARG A 442 -1.43 -5.76 -16.37
CA ARG A 442 -2.88 -5.68 -16.61
C ARG A 442 -3.65 -6.14 -15.38
N PRO A 443 -4.78 -5.51 -15.05
CA PRO A 443 -5.64 -6.00 -13.98
C PRO A 443 -6.02 -7.48 -14.20
N ILE A 444 -5.98 -8.25 -13.11
CA ILE A 444 -6.39 -9.65 -13.08
C ILE A 444 -7.92 -9.68 -13.08
N THR A 445 -8.51 -9.81 -14.26
CA THR A 445 -9.96 -9.68 -14.47
C THR A 445 -10.79 -10.79 -13.81
N GLU A 446 -10.19 -11.93 -13.50
CA GLU A 446 -10.82 -13.04 -12.79
C GLU A 446 -11.22 -12.66 -11.35
N LEU A 447 -10.60 -11.63 -10.79
CA LEU A 447 -10.85 -11.14 -9.43
C LEU A 447 -12.13 -10.31 -9.28
N THR A 448 -12.71 -9.79 -10.39
CA THR A 448 -13.86 -8.86 -10.31
C THR A 448 -15.07 -9.32 -11.10
#